data_0e393c704f74c19b8fa0e5e7d6943aea
#
_entry.id   0e393c704f74c19b8fa0e5e7d6943aea
#
_cell.length_a   1.000
_cell.length_b   1.000
_cell.length_c   1.000
_cell.angle_alpha   90.00
_cell.angle_beta   90.00
_cell.angle_gamma   90.00
#
_symmetry.space_group_name_H-M   'P 1'
#
loop_
_entity.id
_entity.type
_entity.pdbx_description
1 polymer ?
#
loop_
_entity_poly.entity_id
_entity_poly.type
_entity_poly.pdbx_seq_one_letter_code
_entity_poly.pdbx_strand_id
1 'polypeptide(L)'
;MPVNASIVTALAIHETIVQYLPDHKQDVKLKWINDVFIQGKKVSGVLVACQNGHFKSGKPCFRLDIGIGVNLNSSPLEGSACLKDLKGEAIDVDQFVDLLCINVVKKFRQLDEEGFSRAN
;
A
#
# COMPACT_ATOMS: atom_id res chain seq x y z
N MET A 1 4.92 0.58 -15.90
CA MET A 1 5.55 1.04 -14.66
C MET A 1 4.54 1.48 -13.59
N PRO A 2 3.64 2.46 -13.84
CA PRO A 2 2.70 2.88 -12.79
C PRO A 2 1.81 1.76 -12.25
N VAL A 3 1.41 0.82 -13.10
CA VAL A 3 0.60 -0.32 -12.69
C VAL A 3 1.35 -1.18 -11.69
N ASN A 4 2.63 -1.48 -11.96
CA ASN A 4 3.45 -2.27 -11.05
C ASN A 4 3.66 -1.54 -9.71
N ALA A 5 3.85 -0.22 -9.75
CA ALA A 5 3.99 0.57 -8.54
C ALA A 5 2.72 0.54 -7.69
N SER A 6 1.55 0.61 -8.32
CA SER A 6 0.27 0.50 -7.62
C SER A 6 0.10 -0.86 -6.94
N ILE A 7 0.42 -1.93 -7.64
CA ILE A 7 0.32 -3.29 -7.11
C ILE A 7 1.29 -3.49 -5.95
N VAL A 8 2.55 -3.07 -6.13
CA VAL A 8 3.57 -3.20 -5.09
C VAL A 8 3.18 -2.44 -3.83
N THR A 9 2.66 -1.23 -4.01
CA THR A 9 2.18 -0.41 -2.88
C THR A 9 1.01 -1.09 -2.18
N ALA A 10 0.04 -1.60 -2.95
CA ALA A 10 -1.11 -2.31 -2.38
C ALA A 10 -0.69 -3.57 -1.62
N LEU A 11 0.31 -4.29 -2.10
CA LEU A 11 0.88 -5.44 -1.38
C LEU A 11 1.51 -5.02 -0.06
N ALA A 12 2.21 -3.89 -0.03
CA ALA A 12 2.79 -3.37 1.21
C ALA A 12 1.70 -2.99 2.22
N ILE A 13 0.63 -2.39 1.75
CA ILE A 13 -0.53 -2.05 2.60
C ILE A 13 -1.18 -3.33 3.14
N HIS A 14 -1.38 -4.31 2.29
CA HIS A 14 -1.93 -5.61 2.67
C HIS A 14 -1.10 -6.23 3.79
N GLU A 15 0.22 -6.30 3.61
CA GLU A 15 1.13 -6.86 4.61
C GLU A 15 1.04 -6.11 5.94
N THR A 16 1.00 -4.78 5.89
CA THR A 16 0.90 -3.95 7.09
C THR A 16 -0.41 -4.21 7.83
N ILE A 17 -1.52 -4.24 7.09
CA ILE A 17 -2.84 -4.50 7.68
C ILE A 17 -2.87 -5.89 8.33
N VAL A 18 -2.33 -6.90 7.65
CA VAL A 18 -2.30 -8.27 8.20
C VAL A 18 -1.49 -8.32 9.49
N GLN A 19 -0.40 -7.55 9.59
CA GLN A 19 0.39 -7.49 10.82
C GLN A 19 -0.41 -6.89 11.99
N TYR A 20 -1.31 -5.95 11.70
CA TYR A 20 -2.21 -5.38 12.71
C TYR A 20 -3.41 -6.26 13.03
N LEU A 21 -3.86 -7.05 12.06
CA LEU A 21 -5.06 -7.88 12.16
C LEU A 21 -4.72 -9.32 11.78
N PRO A 22 -3.84 -10.00 12.55
CA PRO A 22 -3.39 -11.35 12.17
C PRO A 22 -4.53 -12.37 12.12
N ASP A 23 -5.57 -12.19 12.92
CA ASP A 23 -6.73 -13.08 12.92
C ASP A 23 -7.62 -12.89 11.70
N HIS A 24 -7.44 -11.81 10.95
CA HIS A 24 -8.22 -11.49 9.75
C HIS A 24 -7.42 -11.62 8.46
N LYS A 25 -6.29 -12.31 8.51
CA LYS A 25 -5.40 -12.43 7.36
C LYS A 25 -6.13 -12.90 6.09
N GLN A 26 -7.05 -13.85 6.24
CA GLN A 26 -7.77 -14.41 5.10
C GLN A 26 -8.88 -13.49 4.58
N ASP A 27 -9.28 -12.51 5.38
CA ASP A 27 -10.32 -11.56 5.01
C ASP A 27 -9.77 -10.35 4.25
N VAL A 28 -8.45 -10.13 4.32
CA VAL A 28 -7.80 -8.99 3.68
C VAL A 28 -7.48 -9.35 2.23
N LYS A 29 -8.11 -8.67 1.29
CA LYS A 29 -8.01 -8.98 -0.13
C LYS A 29 -7.57 -7.75 -0.92
N LEU A 30 -6.78 -8.01 -1.95
CA LEU A 30 -6.46 -7.00 -2.95
C LEU A 30 -7.50 -7.05 -4.05
N LYS A 31 -7.98 -5.86 -4.44
CA LYS A 31 -8.86 -5.74 -5.59
C LYS A 31 -8.15 -4.92 -6.64
N TRP A 32 -8.08 -5.47 -7.82
CA TRP A 32 -7.42 -4.84 -8.95
C TRP A 32 -7.88 -3.40 -9.11
N ILE A 33 -7.00 -2.46 -9.14
CA ILE A 33 -5.52 -2.59 -9.28
C ILE A 33 -4.80 -2.17 -7.99
N ASN A 34 -5.48 -1.44 -7.13
CA ASN A 34 -4.84 -0.59 -6.14
C ASN A 34 -5.67 -0.46 -4.86
N ASP A 35 -6.68 -1.29 -4.69
CA ASP A 35 -7.56 -1.23 -3.53
C ASP A 35 -7.36 -2.43 -2.61
N VAL A 36 -7.53 -2.19 -1.30
CA VAL A 36 -7.52 -3.24 -0.29
C VAL A 36 -8.90 -3.30 0.36
N PHE A 37 -9.44 -4.51 0.43
CA PHE A 37 -10.75 -4.78 1.01
C PHE A 37 -10.62 -5.73 2.17
N ILE A 38 -11.48 -5.57 3.18
CA ILE A 38 -11.63 -6.52 4.26
C ILE A 38 -13.11 -6.89 4.34
N GLN A 39 -13.42 -8.19 4.26
CA GLN A 39 -14.80 -8.68 4.31
C GLN A 39 -15.71 -7.97 3.31
N GLY A 40 -15.18 -7.72 2.12
CA GLY A 40 -15.92 -7.09 1.05
C GLY A 40 -16.07 -5.57 1.16
N LYS A 41 -15.45 -4.94 2.15
CA LYS A 41 -15.52 -3.49 2.35
C LYS A 41 -14.16 -2.85 2.12
N LYS A 42 -14.13 -1.73 1.43
CA LYS A 42 -12.88 -1.04 1.12
C LYS A 42 -12.30 -0.38 2.36
N VAL A 43 -10.99 -0.63 2.59
CA VAL A 43 -10.24 -0.02 3.70
C VAL A 43 -9.10 0.86 3.21
N SER A 44 -8.64 0.68 1.97
CA SER A 44 -7.51 1.45 1.45
C SER A 44 -7.58 1.59 -0.05
N GLY A 45 -7.05 2.70 -0.55
CA GLY A 45 -6.84 2.95 -1.96
C GLY A 45 -5.48 3.60 -2.19
N VAL A 46 -4.98 3.46 -3.41
CA VAL A 46 -3.67 3.98 -3.82
C VAL A 46 -3.83 4.76 -5.12
N LEU A 47 -3.16 5.90 -5.19
CA LEU A 47 -3.02 6.67 -6.42
C LEU A 47 -1.53 6.84 -6.72
N VAL A 48 -1.13 6.52 -7.94
CA VAL A 48 0.26 6.66 -8.36
C VAL A 48 0.33 7.58 -9.57
N ALA A 49 1.17 8.61 -9.48
CA ALA A 49 1.53 9.46 -10.61
C ALA A 49 3.00 9.22 -10.95
N CYS A 50 3.28 9.06 -12.24
CA CYS A 50 4.64 8.82 -12.73
C CYS A 50 5.05 9.99 -13.59
N GLN A 51 6.22 10.57 -13.29
CA GLN A 51 6.79 11.67 -14.07
C GLN A 51 8.19 11.30 -14.52
N ASN A 52 8.52 11.73 -15.73
CA ASN A 52 9.88 11.62 -16.23
C ASN A 52 10.74 12.69 -15.57
N GLY A 53 11.95 12.32 -15.23
CA GLY A 53 12.91 13.24 -14.64
C GLY A 53 14.33 12.83 -14.96
N HIS A 54 15.29 13.53 -14.37
CA HIS A 54 16.72 13.25 -14.55
C HIS A 54 17.42 13.40 -13.21
N PHE A 55 18.38 12.52 -12.96
CA PHE A 55 19.32 12.67 -11.85
C PHE A 55 20.21 13.88 -12.10
N LYS A 56 20.93 14.33 -11.07
CA LYS A 56 21.94 15.41 -11.23
C LYS A 56 23.00 15.06 -12.27
N SER A 57 23.28 13.77 -12.46
CA SER A 57 24.20 13.27 -13.47
C SER A 57 23.67 13.40 -14.89
N GLY A 58 22.39 13.77 -15.08
CA GLY A 58 21.74 13.83 -16.38
C GLY A 58 21.10 12.54 -16.82
N LYS A 59 21.28 11.43 -16.08
CA LYS A 59 20.64 10.17 -16.42
C LYS A 59 19.13 10.26 -16.23
N PRO A 60 18.34 9.68 -17.15
CA PRO A 60 16.89 9.67 -16.99
C PRO A 60 16.46 8.85 -15.78
N CYS A 61 15.41 9.28 -15.13
CA CYS A 61 14.80 8.55 -14.04
C CYS A 61 13.29 8.76 -14.05
N PHE A 62 12.57 7.91 -13.31
CA PHE A 62 11.15 8.11 -13.09
C PHE A 62 10.95 8.60 -11.66
N ARG A 63 10.08 9.59 -11.51
CA ARG A 63 9.61 10.03 -10.22
C ARG A 63 8.22 9.47 -10.01
N LEU A 64 8.04 8.76 -8.91
CA LEU A 64 6.73 8.22 -8.52
C LEU A 64 6.20 9.02 -7.34
N ASP A 65 5.01 9.59 -7.51
CA ASP A 65 4.28 10.22 -6.44
C ASP A 65 3.16 9.26 -6.04
N ILE A 66 3.24 8.72 -4.83
CA ILE A 66 2.33 7.68 -4.36
C ILE A 66 1.47 8.24 -3.23
N GLY A 67 0.16 8.34 -3.48
CA GLY A 67 -0.81 8.69 -2.48
C GLY A 67 -1.47 7.44 -1.91
N ILE A 68 -1.47 7.30 -0.59
CA ILE A 68 -2.05 6.16 0.09
C ILE A 68 -3.10 6.66 1.08
N GLY A 69 -4.34 6.15 0.95
CA GLY A 69 -5.36 6.36 1.95
C GLY A 69 -5.66 5.05 2.65
N VAL A 70 -5.69 5.05 3.98
CA VAL A 70 -6.06 3.89 4.78
C VAL A 70 -7.03 4.33 5.86
N ASN A 71 -8.15 3.62 5.97
CA ASN A 71 -9.13 3.88 7.02
C ASN A 71 -8.68 3.17 8.31
N LEU A 72 -8.04 3.91 9.19
CA LEU A 72 -7.53 3.35 10.44
C LEU A 72 -8.59 3.35 11.54
N ASN A 73 -9.10 4.52 11.90
CA ASN A 73 -9.96 4.69 13.06
C ASN A 73 -11.38 5.14 12.74
N SER A 74 -11.68 5.40 11.48
CA SER A 74 -13.02 5.77 11.05
C SER A 74 -13.25 5.34 9.61
N SER A 75 -14.53 5.15 9.27
CA SER A 75 -14.98 4.77 7.92
C SER A 75 -15.82 5.91 7.37
N PRO A 76 -15.25 6.82 6.58
CA PRO A 76 -15.95 8.03 6.14
C PRO A 76 -17.07 7.76 5.14
N LEU A 77 -17.04 6.63 4.44
CA LEU A 77 -18.01 6.30 3.41
C LEU A 77 -18.83 5.09 3.80
N GLU A 78 -20.11 5.10 3.46
CA GLU A 78 -20.96 3.93 3.61
C GLU A 78 -20.41 2.79 2.76
N GLY A 79 -20.40 1.59 3.31
CA GLY A 79 -19.84 0.42 2.63
C GLY A 79 -18.34 0.29 2.74
N SER A 80 -17.67 1.22 3.43
CA SER A 80 -16.24 1.10 3.76
C SER A 80 -16.07 0.58 5.17
N ALA A 81 -14.84 0.18 5.51
CA ALA A 81 -14.50 -0.32 6.85
C ALA A 81 -13.25 0.38 7.35
N CYS A 82 -12.97 0.27 8.64
CA CYS A 82 -11.73 0.74 9.24
C CYS A 82 -11.13 -0.36 10.11
N LEU A 83 -9.82 -0.25 10.33
CA LEU A 83 -9.09 -1.26 11.09
C LEU A 83 -9.51 -1.31 12.56
N LYS A 84 -9.82 -0.16 13.13
CA LYS A 84 -10.26 -0.08 14.54
C LYS A 84 -11.44 -0.99 14.84
N ASP A 85 -12.42 -1.03 13.93
CA ASP A 85 -13.63 -1.82 14.15
C ASP A 85 -13.34 -3.32 14.22
N LEU A 86 -12.34 -3.78 13.45
CA LEU A 86 -11.96 -5.18 13.42
C LEU A 86 -10.97 -5.54 14.54
N LYS A 87 -10.10 -4.60 14.91
CA LYS A 87 -9.13 -4.83 15.97
C LYS A 87 -9.76 -4.72 17.36
N GLY A 88 -10.79 -3.91 17.50
CA GLY A 88 -11.45 -3.67 18.78
C GLY A 88 -10.81 -2.58 19.63
N GLU A 89 -9.80 -1.90 19.09
CA GLU A 89 -9.13 -0.78 19.76
C GLU A 89 -8.58 0.18 18.74
N ALA A 90 -8.33 1.42 19.16
CA ALA A 90 -7.78 2.45 18.27
C ALA A 90 -6.41 2.07 17.76
N ILE A 91 -6.15 2.43 16.50
CA ILE A 91 -4.86 2.23 15.85
C ILE A 91 -4.02 3.50 16.04
N ASP A 92 -2.78 3.33 16.51
CA ASP A 92 -1.83 4.42 16.59
C ASP A 92 -1.38 4.78 15.18
N VAL A 93 -1.71 5.99 14.73
CA VAL A 93 -1.46 6.43 13.36
C VAL A 93 0.03 6.46 13.05
N ASP A 94 0.83 7.01 13.96
CA ASP A 94 2.27 7.15 13.73
C ASP A 94 2.96 5.78 13.62
N GLN A 95 2.60 4.85 14.47
CA GLN A 95 3.14 3.50 14.41
C GLN A 95 2.75 2.80 13.11
N PHE A 96 1.51 2.97 12.68
CA PHE A 96 1.04 2.38 11.44
C PHE A 96 1.80 2.95 10.25
N VAL A 97 1.95 4.27 10.20
CA VAL A 97 2.68 4.94 9.11
C VAL A 97 4.12 4.48 9.05
N ASP A 98 4.79 4.38 10.21
CA ASP A 98 6.18 3.92 10.26
C ASP A 98 6.32 2.51 9.69
N LEU A 99 5.45 1.59 10.10
CA LEU A 99 5.50 0.22 9.59
C LEU A 99 5.15 0.16 8.11
N LEU A 100 4.15 0.93 7.68
CA LEU A 100 3.78 1.00 6.27
C LEU A 100 4.94 1.48 5.41
N CYS A 101 5.63 2.53 5.85
CA CYS A 101 6.79 3.06 5.12
C CYS A 101 7.90 2.02 4.99
N ILE A 102 8.18 1.28 6.06
CA ILE A 102 9.16 0.20 6.02
C ILE A 102 8.75 -0.86 5.01
N ASN A 103 7.49 -1.27 5.02
CA ASN A 103 7.00 -2.29 4.11
C ASN A 103 6.98 -1.83 2.65
N VAL A 104 6.62 -0.56 2.41
CA VAL A 104 6.65 0.01 1.06
C VAL A 104 8.08 0.00 0.50
N VAL A 105 9.04 0.50 1.26
CA VAL A 105 10.44 0.52 0.83
C VAL A 105 10.95 -0.90 0.57
N LYS A 106 10.64 -1.82 1.47
CA LYS A 106 11.04 -3.22 1.35
C LYS A 106 10.48 -3.86 0.07
N LYS A 107 9.20 -3.62 -0.24
CA LYS A 107 8.56 -4.18 -1.44
C LYS A 107 9.15 -3.61 -2.72
N PHE A 108 9.42 -2.30 -2.75
CA PHE A 108 10.04 -1.70 -3.92
C PHE A 108 11.47 -2.17 -4.13
N ARG A 109 12.22 -2.39 -3.06
CA ARG A 109 13.56 -2.98 -3.18
C ARG A 109 13.51 -4.40 -3.72
N GLN A 110 12.56 -5.21 -3.26
CA GLN A 110 12.38 -6.56 -3.78
C GLN A 110 12.02 -6.55 -5.26
N LEU A 111 11.16 -5.64 -5.67
CA LEU A 111 10.79 -5.50 -7.07
C LEU A 111 12.00 -5.14 -7.93
N ASP A 112 12.80 -4.18 -7.48
CA ASP A 112 14.00 -3.76 -8.19
C ASP A 112 15.03 -4.89 -8.33
N GLU A 113 15.30 -5.60 -7.23
CA GLU A 113 16.32 -6.64 -7.21
C GLU A 113 15.90 -7.92 -7.94
N GLU A 114 14.63 -8.30 -7.85
CA GLU A 114 14.15 -9.61 -8.30
C GLU A 114 13.22 -9.52 -9.50
N GLY A 115 12.40 -8.47 -9.56
CA GLY A 115 11.37 -8.33 -10.57
C GLY A 115 11.83 -7.61 -11.83
N PHE A 116 12.35 -6.40 -11.68
CA PHE A 116 12.75 -5.59 -12.82
C PHE A 116 13.94 -6.17 -13.56
N SER A 117 14.92 -6.65 -12.82
CA SER A 117 16.12 -7.21 -13.42
C SER A 117 15.81 -8.42 -14.28
N ARG A 118 14.80 -9.19 -13.91
CA ARG A 118 14.39 -10.38 -14.66
C ARG A 118 13.44 -10.05 -15.80
N ALA A 119 12.69 -8.98 -15.69
CA ALA A 119 11.74 -8.59 -16.72
C ALA A 119 12.43 -7.95 -17.92
N ASN A 120 13.63 -7.48 -17.73
CA ASN A 120 14.44 -6.89 -18.78
C ASN A 120 15.38 -7.94 -19.41
#